data_294d48dfdaa9875a7a194f7b6ef52dd8
#
_entry.id   294d48dfdaa9875a7a194f7b6ef52dd8
#
_cell.length_a   1.000
_cell.length_b   1.000
_cell.length_c   1.000
_cell.angle_alpha   90.00
_cell.angle_beta   90.00
_cell.angle_gamma   90.00
#
_symmetry.space_group_name_H-M   'P 1'
#
loop_
_entity.id
_entity.type
_entity.pdbx_description
1 polymer ?
#
loop_
_entity_poly.entity_id
_entity_poly.type
_entity_poly.pdbx_seq_one_letter_code
_entity_poly.pdbx_strand_id
1 'polypeptide(L)'
;MEAVAASNIETTVYFYNPNIHPIEEYEMRKDENKRFCDALGFNFIDADYDKEKWFERVKGLENEPERGERCTKCFDMRFERSALYASENGYAVYATTLGISRWKDMKQINDAGHRAAKRYEQVSYWDFNWRKQGGSSRMIEISKREEFYQQEYCGCVYSLRDTNKWRKKNNRPRIKRGIKFYNIS
;
A
#
# COMPACT_ATOMS: atom_id res chain seq x y z
N MET A 1 6.24 -8.55 -7.61
CA MET A 1 7.37 -8.01 -8.42
C MET A 1 8.21 -9.15 -9.01
N GLU A 2 8.91 -9.98 -8.25
CA GLU A 2 9.77 -11.05 -8.76
C GLU A 2 9.08 -11.99 -9.77
N ALA A 3 7.83 -12.44 -9.50
CA ALA A 3 7.08 -13.30 -10.42
C ALA A 3 6.75 -12.60 -11.76
N VAL A 4 6.53 -11.30 -11.73
CA VAL A 4 6.27 -10.49 -12.93
C VAL A 4 7.57 -10.28 -13.70
N ALA A 5 8.69 -10.03 -13.00
CA ALA A 5 10.01 -9.94 -13.62
C ALA A 5 10.38 -11.24 -14.37
N ALA A 6 10.11 -12.40 -13.75
CA ALA A 6 10.36 -13.71 -14.36
C ALA A 6 9.49 -13.99 -15.61
N SER A 7 8.41 -13.23 -15.82
CA SER A 7 7.50 -13.39 -16.97
C SER A 7 7.83 -12.46 -18.13
N ASN A 8 8.91 -11.69 -18.07
CA ASN A 8 9.33 -10.69 -19.07
C ASN A 8 8.23 -9.66 -19.40
N ILE A 9 7.36 -9.36 -18.44
CA ILE A 9 6.33 -8.34 -18.60
C ILE A 9 6.96 -6.98 -18.27
N GLU A 10 6.90 -6.05 -19.21
CA GLU A 10 7.31 -4.68 -18.98
C GLU A 10 6.49 -4.09 -17.84
N THR A 11 7.16 -3.63 -16.79
CA THR A 11 6.51 -3.26 -15.54
C THR A 11 7.04 -1.94 -15.01
N THR A 12 6.11 -1.05 -14.70
CA THR A 12 6.37 0.17 -13.94
C THR A 12 5.77 0.06 -12.56
N VAL A 13 6.54 0.38 -11.53
CA VAL A 13 6.06 0.47 -10.16
C VAL A 13 5.66 1.90 -9.87
N TYR A 14 4.38 2.12 -9.64
CA TYR A 14 3.80 3.41 -9.30
C TYR A 14 3.60 3.52 -7.79
N PHE A 15 4.47 4.29 -7.11
CA PHE A 15 4.46 4.42 -5.66
C PHE A 15 3.59 5.60 -5.23
N TYR A 16 2.29 5.35 -5.03
CA TYR A 16 1.32 6.32 -4.52
C TYR A 16 0.75 5.88 -3.17
N ASN A 17 1.26 6.45 -2.09
CA ASN A 17 0.95 6.03 -0.73
C ASN A 17 0.71 7.24 0.22
N PRO A 18 -0.28 8.11 -0.05
CA PRO A 18 -0.54 9.31 0.75
C PRO A 18 -1.00 9.01 2.18
N ASN A 19 -1.34 7.76 2.45
CA ASN A 19 -1.77 7.28 3.77
C ASN A 19 -0.61 7.00 4.73
N ILE A 20 0.64 6.93 4.26
CA ILE A 20 1.77 6.56 5.12
C ILE A 20 2.23 7.77 5.92
N HIS A 21 2.21 7.64 7.24
CA HIS A 21 2.62 8.65 8.21
C HIS A 21 3.44 8.01 9.33
N PRO A 22 4.43 8.71 9.88
CA PRO A 22 4.94 10.02 9.50
C PRO A 22 5.75 9.99 8.20
N ILE A 23 6.29 11.14 7.80
CA ILE A 23 7.06 11.28 6.55
C ILE A 23 8.29 10.35 6.54
N GLU A 24 8.93 10.15 7.67
CA GLU A 24 10.10 9.26 7.81
C GLU A 24 9.75 7.79 7.48
N GLU A 25 8.53 7.37 7.82
CA GLU A 25 8.03 6.03 7.47
C GLU A 25 7.71 5.93 5.97
N TYR A 26 7.16 7.01 5.39
CA TYR A 26 6.90 7.11 3.96
C TYR A 26 8.20 7.02 3.15
N GLU A 27 9.20 7.85 3.48
CA GLU A 27 10.48 7.89 2.79
C GLU A 27 11.19 6.52 2.88
N MET A 28 11.27 5.94 4.08
CA MET A 28 11.90 4.63 4.25
C MET A 28 11.25 3.54 3.39
N ARG A 29 9.90 3.49 3.32
CA ARG A 29 9.20 2.50 2.48
C ARG A 29 9.38 2.78 1.00
N LYS A 30 9.46 4.05 0.62
CA LYS A 30 9.72 4.46 -0.76
C LYS A 30 11.12 4.04 -1.19
N ASP A 31 12.13 4.38 -0.42
CA ASP A 31 13.53 4.08 -0.72
C ASP A 31 13.76 2.57 -0.86
N GLU A 32 13.14 1.77 0.02
CA GLU A 32 13.20 0.31 -0.08
C GLU A 32 12.54 -0.24 -1.34
N ASN A 33 11.37 0.28 -1.69
CA ASN A 33 10.70 -0.09 -2.95
C ASN A 33 11.55 0.29 -4.15
N LYS A 34 12.10 1.51 -4.17
CA LYS A 34 12.97 1.98 -5.24
C LYS A 34 14.21 1.09 -5.38
N ARG A 35 14.92 0.83 -4.29
CA ARG A 35 16.08 -0.07 -4.27
C ARG A 35 15.77 -1.43 -4.90
N PHE A 36 14.61 -2.01 -4.54
CA PHE A 36 14.22 -3.31 -5.07
C PHE A 36 13.76 -3.26 -6.53
N CYS A 37 13.16 -2.16 -6.97
CA CYS A 37 12.86 -1.92 -8.38
C CYS A 37 14.14 -1.84 -9.20
N ASP A 38 15.12 -1.08 -8.74
CA ASP A 38 16.43 -0.94 -9.39
C ASP A 38 17.11 -2.31 -9.55
N ALA A 39 17.07 -3.15 -8.51
CA ALA A 39 17.63 -4.51 -8.53
C ALA A 39 16.91 -5.46 -9.52
N LEU A 40 15.63 -5.21 -9.81
CA LEU A 40 14.83 -6.00 -10.77
C LEU A 40 14.79 -5.40 -12.17
N GLY A 41 15.39 -4.22 -12.39
CA GLY A 41 15.32 -3.49 -13.66
C GLY A 41 13.94 -2.90 -13.95
N PHE A 42 13.12 -2.62 -12.94
CA PHE A 42 11.82 -2.02 -13.09
C PHE A 42 11.88 -0.50 -13.09
N ASN A 43 11.07 0.13 -13.94
CA ASN A 43 10.83 1.55 -13.84
C ASN A 43 10.08 1.88 -12.53
N PHE A 44 10.54 2.91 -11.81
CA PHE A 44 9.93 3.37 -10.56
C PHE A 44 9.45 4.81 -10.68
N ILE A 45 8.18 5.03 -10.41
CA ILE A 45 7.56 6.36 -10.40
C ILE A 45 7.22 6.73 -8.95
N ASP A 46 7.89 7.79 -8.47
CA ASP A 46 7.58 8.44 -7.20
C ASP A 46 6.41 9.41 -7.42
N ALA A 47 5.22 8.97 -7.08
CA ALA A 47 4.02 9.79 -7.23
C ALA A 47 3.85 10.77 -6.08
N ASP A 48 2.96 11.76 -6.28
CA ASP A 48 2.69 12.82 -5.31
C ASP A 48 2.33 12.26 -3.92
N TYR A 49 2.91 12.85 -2.89
CA TYR A 49 2.55 12.56 -1.51
C TYR A 49 1.36 13.45 -1.06
N ASP A 50 0.19 13.15 -1.58
CA ASP A 50 -1.08 13.89 -1.38
C ASP A 50 -1.68 13.66 0.02
N LYS A 51 -0.90 13.81 1.09
CA LYS A 51 -1.35 13.48 2.46
C LYS A 51 -2.56 14.30 2.91
N GLU A 52 -2.62 15.60 2.56
CA GLU A 52 -3.72 16.49 2.89
C GLU A 52 -5.03 15.99 2.25
N LYS A 53 -4.98 15.62 0.98
CA LYS A 53 -6.13 15.03 0.26
C LYS A 53 -6.56 13.71 0.88
N TRP A 54 -5.59 12.92 1.38
CA TRP A 54 -5.92 11.69 2.07
C TRP A 54 -6.64 11.94 3.39
N PHE A 55 -6.18 12.90 4.21
CA PHE A 55 -6.85 13.27 5.45
C PHE A 55 -8.26 13.79 5.18
N GLU A 56 -8.45 14.62 4.16
CA GLU A 56 -9.77 15.10 3.74
C GLU A 56 -10.69 13.94 3.34
N ARG A 57 -10.16 12.98 2.55
CA ARG A 57 -10.92 11.81 2.07
C ARG A 57 -11.41 10.90 3.19
N VAL A 58 -10.69 10.83 4.30
CA VAL A 58 -11.02 9.96 5.46
C VAL A 58 -11.58 10.73 6.65
N LYS A 59 -11.86 12.00 6.49
CA LYS A 59 -12.44 12.85 7.55
C LYS A 59 -13.77 12.28 8.03
N GLY A 60 -13.95 12.23 9.36
CA GLY A 60 -15.11 11.63 10.01
C GLY A 60 -15.03 10.10 10.19
N LEU A 61 -13.97 9.47 9.66
CA LEU A 61 -13.76 8.02 9.75
C LEU A 61 -12.56 7.65 10.63
N GLU A 62 -12.08 8.57 11.49
CA GLU A 62 -10.88 8.43 12.31
C GLU A 62 -10.97 7.23 13.28
N ASN A 63 -12.18 6.92 13.72
CA ASN A 63 -12.45 5.85 14.69
C ASN A 63 -12.88 4.53 14.04
N GLU A 64 -13.00 4.49 12.71
CA GLU A 64 -13.26 3.25 11.98
C GLU A 64 -12.16 2.22 12.24
N PRO A 65 -12.50 0.94 12.41
CA PRO A 65 -11.49 -0.12 12.56
C PRO A 65 -10.68 -0.31 11.26
N GLU A 66 -9.58 -1.04 11.37
CA GLU A 66 -8.91 -1.57 10.18
C GLU A 66 -9.88 -2.48 9.40
N ARG A 67 -9.87 -2.39 8.07
CA ARG A 67 -10.81 -3.01 7.12
C ARG A 67 -12.22 -2.38 7.13
N GLY A 68 -12.50 -1.35 7.95
CA GLY A 68 -13.74 -0.58 7.90
C GLY A 68 -13.79 0.41 6.72
N GLU A 69 -14.74 1.34 6.78
CA GLU A 69 -15.00 2.30 5.68
C GLU A 69 -13.80 3.19 5.39
N ARG A 70 -13.05 3.61 6.42
CA ARG A 70 -11.80 4.37 6.23
C ARG A 70 -10.84 3.66 5.27
N CYS A 71 -10.68 2.34 5.41
CA CYS A 71 -9.81 1.56 4.52
C CYS A 71 -10.37 1.51 3.09
N THR A 72 -11.69 1.43 2.92
CA THR A 72 -12.33 1.51 1.59
C THR A 72 -12.00 2.84 0.91
N LYS A 73 -12.21 3.98 1.60
CA LYS A 73 -11.88 5.32 1.06
C LYS A 73 -10.39 5.46 0.72
N CYS A 74 -9.53 4.91 1.57
CA CYS A 74 -8.09 4.89 1.34
C CYS A 74 -7.72 4.07 0.07
N PHE A 75 -8.31 2.90 -0.11
CA PHE A 75 -8.07 2.08 -1.30
C PHE A 75 -8.64 2.75 -2.55
N ASP A 76 -9.86 3.27 -2.49
CA ASP A 76 -10.46 3.97 -3.63
C ASP A 76 -9.55 5.11 -4.12
N MET A 77 -9.08 5.98 -3.23
CA MET A 77 -8.16 7.07 -3.59
C MET A 77 -6.89 6.56 -4.27
N ARG A 78 -6.29 5.51 -3.74
CA ARG A 78 -5.04 4.96 -4.26
C ARG A 78 -5.24 4.29 -5.62
N PHE A 79 -6.30 3.51 -5.77
CA PHE A 79 -6.61 2.86 -7.04
C PHE A 79 -7.11 3.82 -8.10
N GLU A 80 -7.90 4.85 -7.73
CA GLU A 80 -8.30 5.92 -8.65
C GLU A 80 -7.08 6.59 -9.28
N ARG A 81 -6.06 6.91 -8.48
CA ARG A 81 -4.83 7.53 -8.96
C ARG A 81 -3.99 6.57 -9.81
N SER A 82 -3.91 5.30 -9.42
CA SER A 82 -3.19 4.27 -10.19
C SER A 82 -3.85 4.00 -11.54
N ALA A 83 -5.18 3.90 -11.59
CA ALA A 83 -5.91 3.68 -12.83
C ALA A 83 -5.83 4.89 -13.78
N LEU A 84 -5.88 6.11 -13.23
CA LEU A 84 -5.67 7.33 -14.00
C LEU A 84 -4.27 7.34 -14.62
N TYR A 85 -3.23 7.08 -13.82
CA TYR A 85 -1.86 7.02 -14.33
C TYR A 85 -1.70 5.95 -15.43
N ALA A 86 -2.30 4.78 -15.24
CA ALA A 86 -2.28 3.72 -16.25
C ALA A 86 -2.93 4.20 -17.56
N SER A 87 -4.09 4.84 -17.47
CA SER A 87 -4.81 5.38 -18.64
C SER A 87 -4.02 6.46 -19.37
N GLU A 88 -3.42 7.41 -18.66
CA GLU A 88 -2.66 8.53 -19.23
C GLU A 88 -1.33 8.09 -19.87
N ASN A 89 -0.78 6.96 -19.43
CA ASN A 89 0.53 6.47 -19.87
C ASN A 89 0.46 5.19 -20.71
N GLY A 90 -0.72 4.82 -21.20
CA GLY A 90 -0.89 3.71 -22.15
C GLY A 90 -0.75 2.31 -21.54
N TYR A 91 -0.87 2.16 -20.23
CA TYR A 91 -0.87 0.84 -19.59
C TYR A 91 -2.27 0.20 -19.68
N ALA A 92 -2.35 -0.97 -20.30
CA ALA A 92 -3.61 -1.70 -20.42
C ALA A 92 -4.04 -2.39 -19.12
N VAL A 93 -3.08 -2.67 -18.21
CA VAL A 93 -3.32 -3.42 -16.98
C VAL A 93 -2.60 -2.78 -15.80
N TYR A 94 -3.28 -2.71 -14.67
CA TYR A 94 -2.62 -2.43 -13.40
C TYR A 94 -2.99 -3.44 -12.33
N ALA A 95 -2.12 -3.60 -11.35
CA ALA A 95 -2.28 -4.52 -10.23
C ALA A 95 -1.83 -3.86 -8.92
N THR A 96 -2.02 -4.55 -7.80
CA THR A 96 -1.53 -4.08 -6.51
C THR A 96 -0.73 -5.13 -5.77
N THR A 97 0.25 -4.70 -4.98
CA THR A 97 0.96 -5.54 -4.03
C THR A 97 0.26 -5.65 -2.67
N LEU A 98 -0.82 -4.88 -2.43
CA LEU A 98 -1.56 -4.91 -1.16
C LEU A 98 -2.10 -6.29 -0.82
N GLY A 99 -2.49 -7.04 -1.84
CA GLY A 99 -3.08 -8.38 -1.70
C GLY A 99 -2.17 -9.43 -1.08
N ILE A 100 -0.85 -9.22 -1.03
CA ILE A 100 0.08 -10.15 -0.37
C ILE A 100 -0.08 -10.14 1.15
N SER A 101 -0.52 -9.05 1.75
CA SER A 101 -0.68 -8.91 3.19
C SER A 101 -1.89 -9.70 3.73
N ARG A 102 -1.65 -10.65 4.63
CA ARG A 102 -2.69 -11.40 5.34
C ARG A 102 -3.62 -10.53 6.20
N TRP A 103 -3.18 -9.32 6.52
CA TRP A 103 -3.93 -8.35 7.33
C TRP A 103 -4.94 -7.53 6.52
N LYS A 104 -4.95 -7.68 5.21
CA LYS A 104 -5.86 -6.96 4.31
C LYS A 104 -6.98 -7.86 3.81
N ASP A 105 -8.15 -7.28 3.64
CA ASP A 105 -9.30 -7.93 3.03
C ASP A 105 -9.15 -7.88 1.50
N MET A 106 -9.07 -9.08 0.88
CA MET A 106 -8.90 -9.20 -0.57
C MET A 106 -10.11 -8.71 -1.34
N LYS A 107 -11.31 -8.97 -0.80
CA LYS A 107 -12.53 -8.50 -1.46
C LYS A 107 -12.58 -6.99 -1.48
N GLN A 108 -12.31 -6.33 -0.36
CA GLN A 108 -12.29 -4.86 -0.26
C GLN A 108 -11.25 -4.24 -1.20
N ILE A 109 -10.06 -4.86 -1.34
CA ILE A 109 -9.01 -4.44 -2.26
C ILE A 109 -9.49 -4.57 -3.71
N ASN A 110 -9.97 -5.74 -4.09
CA ASN A 110 -10.37 -6.02 -5.47
C ASN A 110 -11.59 -5.19 -5.88
N ASP A 111 -12.56 -5.01 -5.01
CA ASP A 111 -13.72 -4.13 -5.26
C ASP A 111 -13.25 -2.68 -5.58
N ALA A 112 -12.27 -2.16 -4.83
CA ALA A 112 -11.72 -0.83 -5.09
C ALA A 112 -10.95 -0.78 -6.43
N GLY A 113 -10.15 -1.81 -6.73
CA GLY A 113 -9.45 -1.92 -8.01
C GLY A 113 -10.41 -1.95 -9.20
N HIS A 114 -11.43 -2.79 -9.15
CA HIS A 114 -12.43 -2.87 -10.23
C HIS A 114 -13.25 -1.58 -10.37
N ARG A 115 -13.63 -0.92 -9.25
CA ARG A 115 -14.32 0.39 -9.32
C ARG A 115 -13.48 1.45 -10.03
N ALA A 116 -12.19 1.50 -9.76
CA ALA A 116 -11.29 2.46 -10.39
C ALA A 116 -11.09 2.15 -11.88
N ALA A 117 -10.87 0.88 -12.26
CA ALA A 117 -10.70 0.47 -13.66
C ALA A 117 -11.92 0.79 -14.53
N LYS A 118 -13.14 0.66 -14.00
CA LYS A 118 -14.38 0.95 -14.74
C LYS A 118 -14.49 2.37 -15.30
N ARG A 119 -13.63 3.29 -14.85
CA ARG A 119 -13.61 4.67 -15.34
C ARG A 119 -12.85 4.82 -16.66
N TYR A 120 -12.10 3.80 -17.07
CA TYR A 120 -11.20 3.84 -18.24
C TYR A 120 -11.36 2.56 -19.04
N GLU A 121 -11.96 2.63 -20.22
CA GLU A 121 -12.27 1.46 -21.07
C GLU A 121 -11.02 0.65 -21.45
N GLN A 122 -9.88 1.32 -21.63
CA GLN A 122 -8.61 0.70 -22.02
C GLN A 122 -7.81 0.12 -20.85
N VAL A 123 -8.27 0.28 -19.59
CA VAL A 123 -7.50 -0.13 -18.41
C VAL A 123 -8.23 -1.25 -17.65
N SER A 124 -7.55 -2.34 -17.40
CA SER A 124 -8.06 -3.46 -16.62
C SER A 124 -7.34 -3.58 -15.27
N TYR A 125 -8.08 -3.96 -14.24
CA TYR A 125 -7.49 -4.32 -12.95
C TYR A 125 -7.24 -5.82 -12.89
N TRP A 126 -5.99 -6.21 -12.62
CA TRP A 126 -5.61 -7.61 -12.44
C TRP A 126 -5.71 -7.99 -10.95
N ASP A 127 -6.74 -8.74 -10.58
CA ASP A 127 -7.09 -9.13 -9.20
C ASP A 127 -6.44 -10.44 -8.74
N PHE A 128 -5.26 -10.75 -9.26
CA PHE A 128 -4.54 -11.98 -8.92
C PHE A 128 -4.26 -12.10 -7.41
N ASN A 129 -4.51 -13.27 -6.86
CA ASN A 129 -4.25 -13.54 -5.44
C ASN A 129 -2.80 -13.99 -5.21
N TRP A 130 -1.93 -13.02 -4.95
CA TRP A 130 -0.49 -13.20 -4.71
C TRP A 130 -0.12 -14.09 -3.53
N ARG A 131 -1.08 -14.48 -2.66
CA ARG A 131 -0.87 -15.39 -1.52
C ARG A 131 -0.92 -16.86 -1.90
N LYS A 132 -1.61 -17.18 -3.01
CA LYS A 132 -1.78 -18.55 -3.48
C LYS A 132 -0.50 -19.11 -4.12
N GLN A 133 -0.49 -20.41 -4.38
CA GLN A 133 0.58 -21.12 -5.08
C GLN A 133 1.98 -20.85 -4.50
N GLY A 134 2.11 -20.86 -3.18
CA GLY A 134 3.39 -20.60 -2.49
C GLY A 134 3.78 -19.13 -2.36
N GLY A 135 2.99 -18.19 -2.86
CA GLY A 135 3.31 -16.77 -2.85
C GLY A 135 3.57 -16.18 -1.46
N SER A 136 2.84 -16.63 -0.43
CA SER A 136 3.10 -16.20 0.95
C SER A 136 4.46 -16.66 1.47
N SER A 137 4.85 -17.89 1.20
CA SER A 137 6.15 -18.45 1.61
C SER A 137 7.27 -17.75 0.84
N ARG A 138 7.10 -17.54 -0.46
CA ARG A 138 8.08 -16.83 -1.29
C ARG A 138 8.28 -15.39 -0.83
N MET A 139 7.20 -14.69 -0.46
CA MET A 139 7.28 -13.33 0.10
C MET A 139 8.14 -13.28 1.36
N ILE A 140 7.99 -14.26 2.27
CA ILE A 140 8.81 -14.33 3.49
C ILE A 140 10.30 -14.59 3.15
N GLU A 141 10.57 -15.49 2.22
CA GLU A 141 11.92 -15.79 1.75
C GLU A 141 12.60 -14.55 1.16
N ILE A 142 11.93 -13.85 0.23
CA ILE A 142 12.43 -12.61 -0.38
C ILE A 142 12.67 -11.56 0.69
N SER A 143 11.71 -11.38 1.61
CA SER A 143 11.82 -10.38 2.68
C SER A 143 13.05 -10.60 3.58
N LYS A 144 13.41 -11.87 3.83
CA LYS A 144 14.62 -12.22 4.59
C LYS A 144 15.88 -12.01 3.76
N ARG A 145 15.89 -12.47 2.51
CA ARG A 145 17.04 -12.36 1.60
C ARG A 145 17.43 -10.91 1.33
N GLU A 146 16.42 -10.05 1.12
CA GLU A 146 16.60 -8.63 0.83
C GLU A 146 16.69 -7.76 2.09
N GLU A 147 16.55 -8.36 3.27
CA GLU A 147 16.55 -7.67 4.57
C GLU A 147 15.53 -6.55 4.65
N PHE A 148 14.34 -6.74 4.04
CA PHE A 148 13.30 -5.72 4.01
C PHE A 148 12.86 -5.29 5.41
N TYR A 149 12.64 -3.99 5.55
CA TYR A 149 12.03 -3.42 6.73
C TYR A 149 10.69 -4.08 7.07
N GLN A 150 10.55 -4.52 8.30
CA GLN A 150 9.33 -5.17 8.77
C GLN A 150 8.34 -4.14 9.30
N GLN A 151 7.28 -3.92 8.53
CA GLN A 151 6.21 -2.98 8.88
C GLN A 151 5.48 -3.43 10.15
N GLU A 152 5.37 -2.55 11.12
CA GLU A 152 4.69 -2.83 12.38
C GLU A 152 3.22 -2.36 12.39
N TYR A 153 2.79 -1.60 11.38
CA TYR A 153 1.43 -1.09 11.18
C TYR A 153 1.16 -0.83 9.69
N CYS A 154 -0.08 -0.54 9.34
CA CYS A 154 -0.50 -0.35 7.96
C CYS A 154 0.22 0.82 7.24
N GLY A 155 0.66 1.82 7.98
CA GLY A 155 1.20 3.09 7.49
C GLY A 155 0.31 4.29 7.86
N CYS A 156 -1.00 4.11 7.94
CA CYS A 156 -1.89 5.21 8.28
C CYS A 156 -1.79 5.58 9.78
N VAL A 157 -1.93 6.88 10.07
CA VAL A 157 -1.81 7.42 11.44
C VAL A 157 -2.76 6.76 12.44
N TYR A 158 -3.97 6.40 12.01
CA TYR A 158 -4.97 5.76 12.85
C TYR A 158 -4.61 4.30 13.16
N SER A 159 -4.05 3.57 12.20
CA SER A 159 -3.52 2.23 12.43
C SER A 159 -2.34 2.26 13.41
N LEU A 160 -1.45 3.25 13.32
CA LEU A 160 -0.36 3.44 14.28
C LEU A 160 -0.90 3.74 15.69
N ARG A 161 -1.89 4.64 15.80
CA ARG A 161 -2.60 4.94 17.06
C ARG A 161 -3.15 3.66 17.70
N ASP A 162 -3.89 2.88 16.92
CA ASP A 162 -4.60 1.71 17.43
C ASP A 162 -3.64 0.56 17.75
N THR A 163 -2.60 0.37 16.94
CA THR A 163 -1.49 -0.56 17.25
C THR A 163 -0.80 -0.17 18.55
N ASN A 164 -0.53 1.11 18.78
CA ASN A 164 0.09 1.57 20.03
C ASN A 164 -0.83 1.44 21.25
N LYS A 165 -2.16 1.63 21.08
CA LYS A 165 -3.14 1.33 22.15
C LYS A 165 -3.10 -0.16 22.52
N TRP A 166 -3.12 -1.04 21.52
CA TRP A 166 -3.03 -2.48 21.73
C TRP A 166 -1.71 -2.89 22.39
N ARG A 167 -0.57 -2.35 21.93
CA ARG A 167 0.75 -2.60 22.54
C ARG A 167 0.78 -2.20 24.00
N LYS A 168 0.26 -1.01 24.35
CA LYS A 168 0.16 -0.56 25.75
C LYS A 168 -0.65 -1.55 26.59
N LYS A 169 -1.82 -2.00 26.10
CA LYS A 169 -2.68 -2.97 26.80
C LYS A 169 -1.98 -4.31 27.02
N ASN A 170 -1.04 -4.69 26.15
CA ASN A 170 -0.33 -5.97 26.18
C ASN A 170 1.12 -5.84 26.69
N ASN A 171 1.45 -4.77 27.43
CA ASN A 171 2.78 -4.50 28.01
C ASN A 171 3.92 -4.58 26.97
N ARG A 172 3.67 -4.14 25.73
CA ARG A 172 4.67 -4.07 24.66
C ARG A 172 5.14 -2.64 24.45
N PRO A 173 6.42 -2.42 24.11
CA PRO A 173 6.93 -1.08 23.83
C PRO A 173 6.17 -0.44 22.66
N ARG A 174 5.91 0.86 22.75
CA ARG A 174 5.25 1.62 21.68
C ARG A 174 6.17 1.73 20.46
N ILE A 175 5.55 1.74 19.29
CA ILE A 175 6.21 2.16 18.05
C ILE A 175 6.49 3.66 18.19
N LYS A 176 7.77 4.07 18.18
CA LYS A 176 8.19 5.45 18.46
C LYS A 176 8.00 6.40 17.26
N ARG A 177 7.94 5.87 16.05
CA ARG A 177 7.74 6.68 14.83
C ARG A 177 6.36 7.31 14.87
N GLY A 178 6.27 8.58 14.56
CA GLY A 178 5.01 9.29 14.46
C GLY A 178 4.38 9.70 15.80
N ILE A 179 5.08 9.64 16.92
CA ILE A 179 4.56 10.08 18.23
C ILE A 179 4.05 11.53 18.18
N LYS A 180 4.67 12.40 17.37
CA LYS A 180 4.24 13.80 17.19
C LYS A 180 2.86 13.96 16.54
N PHE A 181 2.36 12.94 15.82
CA PHE A 181 1.04 12.99 15.17
C PHE A 181 -0.12 12.70 16.10
N TYR A 182 0.12 12.16 17.28
CA TYR A 182 -0.96 11.78 18.22
C TYR A 182 -1.31 12.86 19.23
N ASN A 183 -0.49 13.89 19.31
CA ASN A 183 -0.75 15.03 20.18
C ASN A 183 -1.53 16.15 19.48
N ILE A 184 -2.06 15.87 18.31
CA ILE A 184 -3.04 16.72 17.61
C ILE A 184 -4.42 16.19 18.03
N SER A 185 -4.86 16.63 19.20
CA SER A 185 -6.24 16.51 19.66
C SER A 185 -7.10 17.59 19.01
#